data_3284493fa5f432b8a156c5710c2e2569
#
_entry.id   3284493fa5f432b8a156c5710c2e2569
#
_cell.length_a   1.000
_cell.length_b   1.000
_cell.length_c   1.000
_cell.angle_alpha   90.00
_cell.angle_beta   90.00
_cell.angle_gamma   90.00
#
_symmetry.space_group_name_H-M   'P 1'
#
loop_
_entity.id
_entity.type
_entity.pdbx_description
1 polymer ?
#
loop_
_entity_poly.entity_id
_entity_poly.type
_entity_poly.pdbx_seq_one_letter_code
_entity_poly.pdbx_strand_id
1 'polypeptide(L)'
;MFQRYGQLTVGPYITPDELARLGCYIDTYALNQPCPAELAPIHPQKLKNADLFHFGWNMAHYFGQPKQEVVPWLKTVFAPLAELEDSYIKGKLYSPQTRQFTIPNIDDIPGYMAEHGG
;
A
#
# COMPACT_ATOMS: atom_id res chain seq x y z
N MET A 1 -12.11 7.28 -0.94
CA MET A 1 -12.28 5.94 -0.33
C MET A 1 -10.97 5.25 0.00
N PHE A 2 -10.04 5.17 -0.94
CA PHE A 2 -8.78 4.47 -0.67
C PHE A 2 -7.94 5.17 0.39
N GLN A 3 -8.04 6.50 0.49
CA GLN A 3 -7.36 7.24 1.56
C GLN A 3 -7.80 6.76 2.94
N ARG A 4 -9.11 6.56 3.12
CA ARG A 4 -9.61 6.05 4.39
C ARG A 4 -9.16 4.62 4.64
N TYR A 5 -9.10 3.81 3.59
CA TYR A 5 -8.58 2.44 3.71
C TYR A 5 -7.14 2.47 4.20
N GLY A 6 -6.32 3.37 3.63
CA GLY A 6 -4.95 3.53 4.08
C GLY A 6 -4.85 3.98 5.53
N GLN A 7 -5.70 4.93 5.94
CA GLN A 7 -5.75 5.36 7.34
C GLN A 7 -6.10 4.21 8.27
N LEU A 8 -7.03 3.37 7.85
CA LEU A 8 -7.51 2.26 8.67
C LEU A 8 -6.47 1.14 8.80
N THR A 9 -5.76 0.84 7.72
CA THR A 9 -4.89 -0.34 7.67
C THR A 9 -3.43 -0.03 7.95
N VAL A 10 -2.90 1.05 7.44
CA VAL A 10 -1.50 1.43 7.63
C VAL A 10 -1.37 2.48 8.74
N GLY A 11 -2.36 3.36 8.85
CA GLY A 11 -2.32 4.48 9.80
C GLY A 11 -1.94 4.10 11.22
N PRO A 12 -2.49 3.00 11.81
CA PRO A 12 -2.13 2.63 13.19
C PRO A 12 -0.66 2.29 13.40
N TYR A 13 0.10 2.08 12.32
CA TYR A 13 1.49 1.62 12.38
C TYR A 13 2.49 2.67 11.92
N ILE A 14 2.05 3.91 11.70
CA ILE A 14 2.91 5.00 11.26
C ILE A 14 2.58 6.27 12.07
N THR A 15 3.47 7.26 11.98
CA THR A 15 3.25 8.54 12.67
C THR A 15 2.22 9.39 11.91
N PRO A 16 1.61 10.40 12.56
CA PRO A 16 0.70 11.31 11.86
C PRO A 16 1.36 12.01 10.67
N ASP A 17 2.63 12.35 10.80
CA ASP A 17 3.41 12.97 9.72
C ASP A 17 3.54 12.01 8.52
N GLU A 18 3.85 10.76 8.82
CA GLU A 18 3.94 9.72 7.80
C GLU A 18 2.59 9.46 7.15
N LEU A 19 1.52 9.52 7.92
CA LEU A 19 0.17 9.33 7.37
C LEU A 19 -0.17 10.44 6.37
N ALA A 20 0.20 11.68 6.67
CA ALA A 20 0.00 12.78 5.73
C ALA A 20 0.78 12.55 4.42
N ARG A 21 2.02 12.07 4.54
CA ARG A 21 2.83 11.75 3.35
C ARG A 21 2.22 10.59 2.56
N LEU A 22 1.72 9.57 3.24
CA LEU A 22 1.06 8.46 2.56
C LEU A 22 -0.12 8.95 1.74
N GLY A 23 -0.91 9.88 2.28
CA GLY A 23 -2.01 10.49 1.55
C GLY A 23 -1.56 11.14 0.24
N CYS A 24 -0.46 11.89 0.29
CA CYS A 24 0.10 12.52 -0.91
C CYS A 24 0.57 11.48 -1.93
N TYR A 25 1.23 10.42 -1.46
CA TYR A 25 1.69 9.35 -2.35
C TYR A 25 0.53 8.62 -3.02
N ILE A 26 -0.56 8.39 -2.28
CA ILE A 26 -1.75 7.74 -2.85
C ILE A 26 -2.39 8.65 -3.89
N ASP A 27 -2.50 9.94 -3.61
CA ASP A 27 -3.08 10.91 -4.56
C ASP A 27 -2.31 10.94 -5.88
N THR A 28 -0.98 11.00 -5.83
CA THR A 28 -0.18 11.03 -7.05
C THR A 28 -0.31 9.74 -7.84
N TYR A 29 -0.40 8.60 -7.14
CA TYR A 29 -0.62 7.32 -7.81
C TYR A 29 -1.97 7.31 -8.52
N ALA A 30 -3.02 7.77 -7.84
CA ALA A 30 -4.37 7.79 -8.41
C ALA A 30 -4.44 8.67 -9.66
N LEU A 31 -3.62 9.71 -9.73
CA LEU A 31 -3.59 10.64 -10.86
C LEU A 31 -2.57 10.24 -11.93
N ASN A 32 -1.95 9.06 -11.80
CA ASN A 32 -0.89 8.60 -12.71
C ASN A 32 0.29 9.56 -12.77
N GLN A 33 0.63 10.19 -11.65
CA GLN A 33 1.75 11.11 -11.54
C GLN A 33 2.91 10.44 -10.81
N PRO A 34 4.16 10.84 -11.08
CA PRO A 34 5.28 10.29 -10.33
C PRO A 34 5.24 10.71 -8.86
N CYS A 35 5.86 9.91 -8.00
CA CYS A 35 5.94 10.24 -6.59
C CYS A 35 6.68 11.56 -6.40
N PRO A 36 6.23 12.41 -5.46
CA PRO A 36 6.95 13.66 -5.16
C PRO A 36 8.35 13.34 -4.64
N ALA A 37 9.37 13.92 -5.28
CA ALA A 37 10.76 13.62 -4.96
C ALA A 37 11.17 14.17 -3.59
N GLU A 38 10.48 15.19 -3.12
CA GLU A 38 10.81 15.85 -1.85
C GLU A 38 10.23 15.16 -0.61
N LEU A 39 9.34 14.18 -0.81
CA LEU A 39 8.75 13.48 0.33
C LEU A 39 9.66 12.34 0.81
N ALA A 40 9.80 12.24 2.12
CA ALA A 40 10.57 11.17 2.73
C ALA A 40 9.80 9.85 2.71
N PRO A 41 10.49 8.71 2.65
CA PRO A 41 9.82 7.41 2.75
C PRO A 41 9.21 7.18 4.12
N ILE A 42 8.34 6.18 4.19
CA ILE A 42 7.56 5.85 5.38
C ILE A 42 8.15 4.58 6.01
N HIS A 43 8.22 4.55 7.35
CA HIS A 43 8.79 3.45 8.13
C HIS A 43 7.70 2.83 9.00
N PRO A 44 6.84 1.95 8.46
CA PRO A 44 5.78 1.34 9.28
C PRO A 44 6.37 0.47 10.38
N GLN A 45 5.74 0.50 11.55
CA GLN A 45 6.11 -0.34 12.67
C GLN A 45 5.17 -1.53 12.74
N LYS A 46 5.70 -2.72 13.01
CA LYS A 46 4.89 -3.93 13.25
C LYS A 46 4.11 -4.45 12.04
N LEU A 47 4.34 -3.91 10.86
CA LEU A 47 3.81 -4.48 9.63
C LEU A 47 4.90 -5.29 8.95
N LYS A 48 4.53 -6.44 8.41
CA LYS A 48 5.46 -7.29 7.66
C LYS A 48 5.52 -6.81 6.22
N ASN A 49 6.59 -7.18 5.53
CA ASN A 49 6.72 -6.84 4.11
C ASN A 49 5.53 -7.36 3.30
N ALA A 50 5.02 -8.56 3.63
CA ALA A 50 3.85 -9.11 2.94
C ALA A 50 2.64 -8.18 3.05
N ASP A 51 2.43 -7.57 4.23
CA ASP A 51 1.33 -6.64 4.41
C ASP A 51 1.44 -5.45 3.45
N LEU A 52 2.65 -4.95 3.27
CA LEU A 52 2.90 -3.81 2.38
C LEU A 52 2.74 -4.21 0.91
N PHE A 53 3.16 -5.42 0.55
CA PHE A 53 2.95 -5.94 -0.81
C PHE A 53 1.45 -6.01 -1.12
N HIS A 54 0.67 -6.51 -0.17
CA HIS A 54 -0.78 -6.64 -0.34
C HIS A 54 -1.45 -5.27 -0.43
N PHE A 55 -0.98 -4.31 0.36
CA PHE A 55 -1.49 -2.94 0.28
C PHE A 55 -1.30 -2.39 -1.15
N GLY A 56 -0.12 -2.59 -1.71
CA GLY A 56 0.16 -2.16 -3.09
C GLY A 56 -0.73 -2.85 -4.11
N TRP A 57 -0.91 -4.17 -3.99
CA TRP A 57 -1.80 -4.91 -4.87
C TRP A 57 -3.24 -4.38 -4.77
N ASN A 58 -3.71 -4.16 -3.54
CA ASN A 58 -5.06 -3.65 -3.29
C ASN A 58 -5.25 -2.28 -3.93
N MET A 59 -4.25 -1.42 -3.84
CA MET A 59 -4.29 -0.08 -4.43
C MET A 59 -4.38 -0.15 -5.95
N ALA A 60 -3.52 -0.96 -6.58
CA ALA A 60 -3.53 -1.13 -8.03
C ALA A 60 -4.87 -1.69 -8.48
N HIS A 61 -5.40 -2.66 -7.75
CA HIS A 61 -6.68 -3.25 -8.07
C HIS A 61 -7.82 -2.24 -7.96
N TYR A 62 -7.81 -1.46 -6.88
CA TYR A 62 -8.84 -0.45 -6.65
C TYR A 62 -8.88 0.61 -7.76
N PHE A 63 -7.70 1.07 -8.19
CA PHE A 63 -7.60 2.10 -9.23
C PHE A 63 -7.59 1.54 -10.64
N GLY A 64 -7.68 0.20 -10.79
CA GLY A 64 -7.73 -0.44 -12.11
C GLY A 64 -6.44 -0.32 -12.90
N GLN A 65 -5.29 -0.33 -12.23
CA GLN A 65 -3.99 -0.18 -12.88
C GLN A 65 -3.22 -1.50 -12.89
N PRO A 66 -2.24 -1.65 -13.83
CA PRO A 66 -1.44 -2.87 -13.87
C PRO A 66 -0.71 -3.12 -12.56
N LYS A 67 -0.77 -4.35 -12.06
CA LYS A 67 -0.21 -4.70 -10.75
C LYS A 67 1.29 -4.49 -10.68
N GLN A 68 2.02 -4.85 -11.74
CA GLN A 68 3.47 -4.72 -11.70
C GLN A 68 3.94 -3.27 -11.66
N GLU A 69 3.11 -2.31 -12.04
CA GLU A 69 3.49 -0.90 -12.01
C GLU A 69 3.45 -0.32 -10.61
N VAL A 70 2.87 -1.05 -9.65
CA VAL A 70 2.87 -0.59 -8.26
C VAL A 70 4.23 -0.85 -7.58
N VAL A 71 5.08 -1.68 -8.16
CA VAL A 71 6.36 -2.04 -7.54
C VAL A 71 7.27 -0.83 -7.31
N PRO A 72 7.50 0.05 -8.30
CA PRO A 72 8.30 1.26 -8.03
C PRO A 72 7.70 2.14 -6.96
N TRP A 73 6.37 2.25 -6.93
CA TRP A 73 5.68 3.03 -5.90
C TRP A 73 5.96 2.46 -4.51
N LEU A 74 5.82 1.14 -4.35
CA LEU A 74 6.08 0.49 -3.08
C LEU A 74 7.50 0.73 -2.59
N LYS A 75 8.48 0.63 -3.48
CA LYS A 75 9.88 0.81 -3.11
C LYS A 75 10.20 2.25 -2.76
N THR A 76 9.52 3.21 -3.37
CA THR A 76 9.71 4.63 -3.08
C THR A 76 9.07 5.00 -1.76
N VAL A 77 7.87 4.48 -1.51
CA VAL A 77 7.04 4.92 -0.37
C VAL A 77 7.45 4.24 0.92
N PHE A 78 7.67 2.93 0.90
CA PHE A 78 7.95 2.16 2.11
C PHE A 78 9.43 1.81 2.20
N ALA A 79 10.11 2.44 3.16
CA ALA A 79 11.55 2.26 3.35
C ALA A 79 11.99 0.79 3.44
N PRO A 80 11.27 -0.10 4.14
CA PRO A 80 11.69 -1.50 4.21
C PRO A 80 11.74 -2.22 2.88
N LEU A 81 11.06 -1.70 1.85
CA LEU A 81 11.00 -2.35 0.54
C LEU A 81 12.04 -1.80 -0.44
N ALA A 82 12.73 -0.73 -0.09
CA ALA A 82 13.59 0.01 -1.02
C ALA A 82 14.72 -0.85 -1.60
N GLU A 83 15.25 -1.78 -0.82
CA GLU A 83 16.40 -2.61 -1.23
C GLU A 83 16.00 -3.95 -1.82
N LEU A 84 14.71 -4.25 -1.92
CA LEU A 84 14.25 -5.53 -2.46
C LEU A 84 14.26 -5.51 -3.99
N GLU A 85 14.49 -6.69 -4.58
CA GLU A 85 14.45 -6.85 -6.03
C GLU A 85 13.03 -6.69 -6.55
N ASP A 86 12.88 -6.03 -7.70
CA ASP A 86 11.57 -5.84 -8.33
C ASP A 86 10.87 -7.17 -8.60
N SER A 87 11.62 -8.16 -9.12
CA SER A 87 11.04 -9.46 -9.42
C SER A 87 10.54 -10.18 -8.17
N TYR A 88 11.24 -9.99 -7.06
CA TYR A 88 10.81 -10.57 -5.78
C TYR A 88 9.48 -9.97 -5.35
N ILE A 89 9.37 -8.64 -5.40
CA ILE A 89 8.14 -7.95 -5.01
C ILE A 89 6.99 -8.35 -5.92
N LYS A 90 7.21 -8.38 -7.25
CA LYS A 90 6.19 -8.80 -8.21
C LYS A 90 5.61 -10.16 -7.87
N GLY A 91 6.46 -11.09 -7.47
CA GLY A 91 6.03 -12.45 -7.13
C GLY A 91 5.28 -12.54 -5.82
N LYS A 92 5.32 -11.49 -4.99
CA LYS A 92 4.72 -11.50 -3.66
C LYS A 92 3.53 -10.57 -3.51
N LEU A 93 3.12 -9.88 -4.58
CA LEU A 93 2.01 -8.92 -4.49
C LEU A 93 0.70 -9.58 -4.08
N TYR A 94 0.46 -10.81 -4.51
CA TYR A 94 -0.74 -11.55 -4.18
C TYR A 94 -0.36 -12.85 -3.48
N SER A 95 -1.02 -13.11 -2.34
CA SER A 95 -0.81 -14.34 -1.58
C SER A 95 -2.14 -15.05 -1.40
N PRO A 96 -2.21 -16.36 -1.67
CA PRO A 96 -3.42 -17.13 -1.35
C PRO A 96 -3.77 -16.99 0.13
N GLN A 97 -5.05 -16.99 0.44
CA GLN A 97 -5.53 -16.78 1.80
C GLN A 97 -5.43 -18.05 2.64
N THR A 98 -4.22 -18.55 2.82
CA THR A 98 -3.98 -19.73 3.64
C THR A 98 -3.60 -19.39 5.07
N ARG A 99 -3.35 -18.12 5.36
CA ARG A 99 -3.01 -17.63 6.69
C ARG A 99 -3.52 -16.21 6.85
N GLN A 100 -3.54 -15.75 8.09
CA GLN A 100 -3.98 -14.39 8.37
C GLN A 100 -2.82 -13.42 8.20
N PHE A 101 -3.10 -12.31 7.51
CA PHE A 101 -2.19 -11.17 7.40
C PHE A 101 -2.85 -9.97 8.06
N THR A 102 -2.03 -9.05 8.54
CA THR A 102 -2.56 -7.77 9.05
C THR A 102 -3.23 -7.01 7.92
N ILE A 103 -2.62 -7.02 6.73
CA ILE A 103 -3.24 -6.45 5.53
C ILE A 103 -3.30 -7.57 4.48
N PRO A 104 -4.46 -8.23 4.32
CA PRO A 104 -4.60 -9.25 3.27
C PRO A 104 -4.91 -8.60 1.92
N ASN A 105 -4.85 -9.41 0.85
CA ASN A 105 -5.35 -8.96 -0.45
C ASN A 105 -6.87 -8.82 -0.38
N ILE A 106 -7.39 -7.72 -0.91
CA ILE A 106 -8.82 -7.41 -0.88
C ILE A 106 -9.27 -6.99 -2.27
N ASP A 107 -10.19 -7.77 -2.85
CA ASP A 107 -10.72 -7.49 -4.19
C ASP A 107 -11.71 -6.33 -4.19
N ASP A 108 -12.48 -6.19 -3.11
CA ASP A 108 -13.59 -5.25 -3.03
C ASP A 108 -13.36 -4.29 -1.87
N ILE A 109 -12.56 -3.25 -2.12
CA ILE A 109 -12.28 -2.22 -1.11
C ILE A 109 -13.57 -1.51 -0.66
N PRO A 110 -14.50 -1.10 -1.58
CA PRO A 110 -15.74 -0.49 -1.10
C PRO A 110 -16.53 -1.39 -0.16
N GLY A 111 -16.63 -2.68 -0.47
CA GLY A 111 -17.31 -3.64 0.42
C GLY A 111 -16.61 -3.80 1.75
N TYR A 112 -15.27 -3.89 1.72
CA TYR A 112 -14.47 -3.97 2.95
C TYR A 112 -14.71 -2.73 3.82
N MET A 113 -14.71 -1.54 3.24
CA MET A 113 -14.91 -0.30 3.99
C MET A 113 -16.32 -0.18 4.53
N ALA A 114 -17.32 -0.73 3.84
CA ALA A 114 -18.69 -0.75 4.37
C ALA A 114 -18.78 -1.59 5.64
N GLU A 115 -17.98 -2.66 5.74
CA GLU A 115 -17.99 -3.55 6.91
C GLU A 115 -17.08 -3.07 8.03
N HIS A 116 -15.96 -2.42 7.72
CA HIS A 116 -14.90 -2.12 8.69
C HIS A 116 -14.62 -0.63 8.88
N GLY A 117 -14.95 0.17 7.88
CA GLY A 117 -14.60 1.58 7.88
C GLY A 117 -15.60 2.48 8.60
N GLY A 118 -16.73 1.92 8.96
CA GLY A 118 -17.77 2.63 9.73
C GLY A 118 -18.42 3.78 9.03
#